data_a51e23b739f9edcaa0c8524a51822d17
#
_entry.id   a51e23b739f9edcaa0c8524a51822d17
#
_cell.length_a   1.000
_cell.length_b   1.000
_cell.length_c   1.000
_cell.angle_alpha   90.00
_cell.angle_beta   90.00
_cell.angle_gamma   90.00
#
_symmetry.space_group_name_H-M   'P 1'
#
loop_
_entity.id
_entity.type
_entity.pdbx_description
1 polymer ?
#
loop_
_entity_poly.entity_id
_entity_poly.type
_entity_poly.pdbx_seq_one_letter_code
_entity_poly.pdbx_strand_id
1 'polypeptide(L)'
;MNKEILTVVEVVSNEKGVPEETIFEALESALAMATAKRFPEEVSCRVVIDRLSGDHEAFRVWEVIDPGRSIVPNPDSEDFQNELLLAESLQEGKLLFPDRQIWLEDALLKNSKLEDGAFYEEPLEPAEFGRIAAQIAKQVIIQKVRDAERVQVFEAYKGRVGELVMGVVKRLERGNVYLDLGGSAEAIITRENLIPRELVRAGDRIRGYLAEVKSEKRGPQLFVSRTDKNLLMELFKLEVPEISEGVIDLLGAARDPGMRAKIAVRSKDKRIDPVGACVGMRGSRVQAVSNEIGGERVDIILWDENPAQFVMNAMAPAEVVSILVDEDSQTMDVAVVEDQLSQAIGRNGQNVRLASQLTGWEL
;
A
#
# COMPACT_ATOMS: atom_id res chain seq x y z
N MET A 1 25.31 -21.70 -30.30
CA MET A 1 24.80 -20.34 -30.33
C MET A 1 23.28 -20.39 -30.15
N ASN A 2 22.81 -20.12 -28.96
CA ASN A 2 21.40 -20.34 -28.59
C ASN A 2 20.61 -19.05 -28.85
N LYS A 3 20.37 -18.75 -30.15
CA LYS A 3 19.66 -17.55 -30.60
C LYS A 3 18.24 -17.41 -30.00
N GLU A 4 17.64 -18.51 -29.54
CA GLU A 4 16.30 -18.51 -28.95
C GLU A 4 16.27 -17.70 -27.65
N ILE A 5 17.32 -17.82 -26.81
CA ILE A 5 17.43 -17.06 -25.54
C ILE A 5 17.51 -15.56 -25.84
N LEU A 6 18.40 -15.15 -26.75
CA LEU A 6 18.57 -13.73 -27.08
C LEU A 6 17.29 -13.13 -27.68
N THR A 7 16.60 -13.89 -28.56
CA THR A 7 15.32 -13.42 -29.12
C THR A 7 14.25 -13.27 -28.04
N VAL A 8 14.16 -14.18 -27.08
CA VAL A 8 13.20 -14.07 -25.95
C VAL A 8 13.51 -12.86 -25.10
N VAL A 9 14.78 -12.60 -24.80
CA VAL A 9 15.20 -11.44 -24.00
C VAL A 9 14.83 -10.14 -24.70
N GLU A 10 15.17 -10.00 -25.98
CA GLU A 10 14.88 -8.80 -26.78
C GLU A 10 13.37 -8.53 -26.89
N VAL A 11 12.57 -9.55 -27.22
CA VAL A 11 11.11 -9.41 -27.35
C VAL A 11 10.49 -8.99 -26.02
N VAL A 12 10.84 -9.64 -24.91
CA VAL A 12 10.27 -9.33 -23.60
C VAL A 12 10.71 -7.95 -23.10
N SER A 13 11.99 -7.57 -23.33
CA SER A 13 12.50 -6.25 -22.99
C SER A 13 11.71 -5.15 -23.72
N ASN A 14 11.52 -5.31 -25.03
CA ASN A 14 10.78 -4.34 -25.84
C ASN A 14 9.27 -4.27 -25.51
N GLU A 15 8.63 -5.41 -25.28
CA GLU A 15 7.19 -5.45 -24.97
C GLU A 15 6.85 -4.94 -23.57
N LYS A 16 7.73 -5.14 -22.58
CA LYS A 16 7.47 -4.89 -21.18
C LYS A 16 8.25 -3.71 -20.59
N GLY A 17 9.20 -3.14 -21.35
CA GLY A 17 10.03 -2.05 -20.89
C GLY A 17 10.95 -2.42 -19.71
N VAL A 18 11.32 -3.69 -19.59
CA VAL A 18 12.20 -4.21 -18.53
C VAL A 18 13.62 -4.30 -19.07
N PRO A 19 14.65 -3.90 -18.31
CA PRO A 19 16.04 -4.04 -18.72
C PRO A 19 16.40 -5.48 -19.10
N GLU A 20 17.13 -5.68 -20.18
CA GLU A 20 17.56 -7.01 -20.67
C GLU A 20 18.29 -7.80 -19.58
N GLU A 21 19.12 -7.13 -18.77
CA GLU A 21 19.86 -7.78 -17.67
C GLU A 21 18.92 -8.45 -16.66
N THR A 22 17.84 -7.79 -16.29
CA THR A 22 16.83 -8.37 -15.38
C THR A 22 16.17 -9.63 -15.96
N ILE A 23 16.04 -9.68 -17.30
CA ILE A 23 15.48 -10.85 -17.99
C ILE A 23 16.52 -11.97 -18.05
N PHE A 24 17.79 -11.65 -18.29
CA PHE A 24 18.88 -12.64 -18.22
C PHE A 24 19.00 -13.26 -16.82
N GLU A 25 18.99 -12.47 -15.76
CA GLU A 25 18.99 -12.97 -14.38
C GLU A 25 17.80 -13.90 -14.09
N ALA A 26 16.63 -13.54 -14.61
CA ALA A 26 15.44 -14.37 -14.50
C ALA A 26 15.57 -15.70 -15.23
N LEU A 27 16.16 -15.70 -16.42
CA LEU A 27 16.44 -16.91 -17.20
C LEU A 27 17.50 -17.79 -16.53
N GLU A 28 18.57 -17.19 -16.04
CA GLU A 28 19.63 -17.90 -15.28
C GLU A 28 19.05 -18.59 -14.05
N SER A 29 18.21 -17.89 -13.28
CA SER A 29 17.51 -18.46 -12.13
C SER A 29 16.56 -19.61 -12.52
N ALA A 30 15.84 -19.46 -13.63
CA ALA A 30 14.93 -20.50 -14.12
C ALA A 30 15.67 -21.76 -14.59
N LEU A 31 16.78 -21.58 -15.32
CA LEU A 31 17.63 -22.68 -15.77
C LEU A 31 18.34 -23.36 -14.60
N ALA A 32 18.76 -22.60 -13.59
CA ALA A 32 19.32 -23.14 -12.36
C ALA A 32 18.33 -24.05 -11.63
N MET A 33 17.07 -23.59 -11.46
CA MET A 33 16.00 -24.40 -10.88
C MET A 33 15.68 -25.65 -11.72
N ALA A 34 15.68 -25.54 -13.04
CA ALA A 34 15.45 -26.68 -13.94
C ALA A 34 16.59 -27.70 -13.85
N THR A 35 17.84 -27.22 -13.75
CA THR A 35 19.03 -28.06 -13.58
C THR A 35 18.99 -28.75 -12.22
N ALA A 36 18.69 -28.05 -11.15
CA ALA A 36 18.57 -28.61 -9.80
C ALA A 36 17.53 -29.74 -9.72
N LYS A 37 16.39 -29.59 -10.40
CA LYS A 37 15.33 -30.63 -10.44
C LYS A 37 15.73 -31.95 -11.14
N ARG A 38 16.87 -32.01 -11.83
CA ARG A 38 17.40 -33.25 -12.41
C ARG A 38 18.02 -34.17 -11.35
N PHE A 39 18.32 -33.62 -10.19
CA PHE A 39 18.91 -34.38 -9.08
C PHE A 39 17.81 -34.81 -8.12
N PRO A 40 17.87 -36.00 -7.52
CA PRO A 40 16.93 -36.46 -6.50
C PRO A 40 17.10 -35.70 -5.16
N GLU A 41 18.25 -35.09 -4.96
CA GLU A 41 18.65 -34.34 -3.78
C GLU A 41 18.36 -32.85 -3.97
N GLU A 42 18.25 -32.10 -2.87
CA GLU A 42 18.08 -30.65 -2.90
C GLU A 42 19.41 -29.93 -3.17
N VAL A 43 19.86 -29.91 -4.41
CA VAL A 43 21.11 -29.26 -4.79
C VAL A 43 20.91 -27.78 -5.14
N SER A 44 21.93 -26.96 -4.85
CA SER A 44 22.00 -25.58 -5.35
C SER A 44 22.73 -25.55 -6.69
N CYS A 45 22.13 -24.92 -7.68
CA CYS A 45 22.73 -24.73 -9.00
C CYS A 45 22.78 -23.25 -9.37
N ARG A 46 23.82 -22.85 -10.08
CA ARG A 46 23.95 -21.54 -10.72
C ARG A 46 24.12 -21.72 -12.21
N VAL A 47 23.46 -20.90 -12.99
CA VAL A 47 23.61 -20.86 -14.45
C VAL A 47 24.05 -19.49 -14.86
N VAL A 48 24.94 -19.37 -15.79
CA VAL A 48 25.42 -18.12 -16.40
C VAL A 48 25.16 -18.19 -17.89
N ILE A 49 24.51 -17.15 -18.43
CA ILE A 49 24.25 -17.02 -19.87
C ILE A 49 25.16 -15.95 -20.43
N ASP A 50 25.89 -16.29 -21.48
CA ASP A 50 26.66 -15.31 -22.23
C ASP A 50 25.74 -14.36 -22.99
N ARG A 51 25.85 -13.06 -22.70
CA ARG A 51 24.96 -12.01 -23.24
C ARG A 51 25.07 -11.83 -24.76
N LEU A 52 26.17 -12.28 -25.36
CA LEU A 52 26.43 -12.12 -26.80
C LEU A 52 26.06 -13.35 -27.61
N SER A 53 26.41 -14.51 -27.10
CA SER A 53 26.19 -15.79 -27.84
C SER A 53 24.87 -16.46 -27.44
N GLY A 54 24.34 -16.19 -26.24
CA GLY A 54 23.21 -16.90 -25.66
C GLY A 54 23.55 -18.30 -25.16
N ASP A 55 24.83 -18.71 -25.23
CA ASP A 55 25.27 -20.00 -24.68
C ASP A 55 25.27 -19.91 -23.15
N HIS A 56 25.03 -21.01 -22.47
CA HIS A 56 24.95 -21.04 -21.03
C HIS A 56 25.79 -22.16 -20.42
N GLU A 57 26.32 -21.88 -19.25
CA GLU A 57 27.07 -22.78 -18.42
C GLU A 57 26.32 -23.01 -17.10
N ALA A 58 26.37 -24.24 -16.59
CA ALA A 58 25.74 -24.62 -15.34
C ALA A 58 26.80 -25.09 -14.34
N PHE A 59 26.57 -24.71 -13.06
CA PHE A 59 27.44 -25.08 -11.95
C PHE A 59 26.60 -25.60 -10.80
N ARG A 60 27.09 -26.69 -10.17
CA ARG A 60 26.63 -27.07 -8.84
C ARG A 60 27.36 -26.20 -7.81
N VAL A 61 26.64 -25.70 -6.83
CA VAL A 61 27.16 -24.71 -5.87
C VAL A 61 26.99 -25.23 -4.46
N TRP A 62 28.04 -25.12 -3.65
CA TRP A 62 28.03 -25.39 -2.21
C TRP A 62 28.48 -24.16 -1.45
N GLU A 63 27.78 -23.82 -0.38
CA GLU A 63 28.24 -22.85 0.59
C GLU A 63 29.34 -23.46 1.45
N VAL A 64 30.47 -22.78 1.56
CA VAL A 64 31.60 -23.21 2.39
C VAL A 64 31.35 -22.81 3.82
N ILE A 65 31.37 -23.77 4.74
CA ILE A 65 31.09 -23.57 6.17
C ILE A 65 32.33 -23.93 6.97
N ASP A 66 32.80 -22.97 7.80
CA ASP A 66 33.85 -23.23 8.78
C ASP A 66 33.24 -23.82 10.06
N PRO A 67 33.68 -25.03 10.49
CA PRO A 67 33.21 -25.62 11.75
C PRO A 67 33.54 -24.76 12.99
N GLY A 68 34.52 -23.87 12.90
CA GLY A 68 34.90 -22.90 13.96
C GLY A 68 34.05 -21.62 13.97
N ARG A 69 33.13 -21.45 13.03
CA ARG A 69 32.28 -20.26 12.93
C ARG A 69 31.35 -20.15 14.15
N SER A 70 31.45 -19.03 14.87
CA SER A 70 30.51 -18.70 15.92
C SER A 70 29.38 -17.83 15.36
N ILE A 71 28.18 -18.38 15.27
CA ILE A 71 26.99 -17.62 14.87
C ILE A 71 26.24 -17.20 16.12
N VAL A 72 26.07 -15.90 16.30
CA VAL A 72 25.19 -15.31 17.31
C VAL A 72 23.91 -14.91 16.59
N PRO A 73 22.82 -15.69 16.73
CA PRO A 73 21.56 -15.37 16.05
C PRO A 73 21.05 -13.99 16.49
N ASN A 74 20.66 -13.18 15.52
CA ASN A 74 20.10 -11.85 15.81
C ASN A 74 18.57 -11.96 15.91
N PRO A 75 17.95 -11.70 17.08
CA PRO A 75 16.50 -11.80 17.27
C PRO A 75 15.66 -10.92 16.35
N ASP A 76 16.26 -9.85 15.82
CA ASP A 76 15.59 -8.86 14.95
C ASP A 76 15.79 -9.16 13.45
N SER A 77 16.50 -10.24 13.11
CA SER A 77 16.75 -10.65 11.72
C SER A 77 15.54 -11.38 11.13
N GLU A 78 15.20 -11.12 9.86
CA GLU A 78 14.16 -11.87 9.14
C GLU A 78 14.50 -13.37 9.02
N ASP A 79 15.77 -13.73 9.12
CA ASP A 79 16.31 -15.11 9.04
C ASP A 79 16.68 -15.72 10.40
N PHE A 80 16.24 -15.14 11.50
CA PHE A 80 16.57 -15.58 12.85
C PHE A 80 16.43 -17.08 13.10
N GLN A 81 15.35 -17.71 12.60
CA GLN A 81 15.13 -19.15 12.76
C GLN A 81 16.18 -19.97 12.01
N ASN A 82 16.59 -19.56 10.82
CA ASN A 82 17.62 -20.23 10.04
C ASN A 82 19.00 -20.04 10.67
N GLU A 83 19.30 -18.85 11.21
CA GLU A 83 20.54 -18.58 11.95
C GLU A 83 20.64 -19.44 13.22
N LEU A 84 19.54 -19.59 13.94
CA LEU A 84 19.46 -20.44 15.13
C LEU A 84 19.73 -21.91 14.80
N LEU A 85 19.05 -22.44 13.76
CA LEU A 85 19.24 -23.83 13.30
C LEU A 85 20.67 -24.07 12.81
N LEU A 86 21.27 -23.11 12.12
CA LEU A 86 22.67 -23.21 11.68
C LEU A 86 23.62 -23.22 12.88
N ALA A 87 23.42 -22.35 13.87
CA ALA A 87 24.23 -22.33 15.07
C ALA A 87 24.16 -23.66 15.85
N GLU A 88 22.97 -24.23 15.97
CA GLU A 88 22.76 -25.55 16.62
C GLU A 88 23.47 -26.68 15.82
N SER A 89 23.31 -26.70 14.50
CA SER A 89 23.94 -27.73 13.66
C SER A 89 25.46 -27.68 13.71
N LEU A 90 26.05 -26.49 13.74
CA LEU A 90 27.51 -26.31 13.88
C LEU A 90 28.02 -26.78 15.23
N GLN A 91 27.27 -26.56 16.33
CA GLN A 91 27.62 -27.11 17.65
C GLN A 91 27.61 -28.64 17.68
N GLU A 92 26.74 -29.27 16.90
CA GLU A 92 26.69 -30.73 16.74
C GLU A 92 27.75 -31.29 15.77
N GLY A 93 28.50 -30.44 15.09
CA GLY A 93 29.51 -30.82 14.10
C GLY A 93 28.91 -31.40 12.82
N LYS A 94 27.68 -30.96 12.46
CA LYS A 94 26.98 -31.41 11.25
C LYS A 94 26.69 -30.25 10.32
N LEU A 95 26.65 -30.52 9.01
CA LEU A 95 26.11 -29.55 8.04
C LEU A 95 24.58 -29.55 8.14
N LEU A 96 23.98 -28.38 8.17
CA LEU A 96 22.52 -28.23 8.16
C LEU A 96 21.92 -28.74 6.85
N PHE A 97 22.61 -28.47 5.74
CA PHE A 97 22.20 -28.87 4.40
C PHE A 97 23.37 -29.56 3.68
N PRO A 98 23.63 -30.87 3.90
CA PRO A 98 24.79 -31.57 3.35
C PRO A 98 24.88 -31.49 1.81
N ASP A 99 23.74 -31.37 1.12
CA ASP A 99 23.66 -31.33 -0.34
C ASP A 99 23.98 -29.94 -0.93
N ARG A 100 23.98 -28.91 -0.10
CA ARG A 100 24.19 -27.48 -0.46
C ARG A 100 25.37 -26.85 0.28
N GLN A 101 25.95 -27.54 1.25
CA GLN A 101 27.02 -27.05 2.08
C GLN A 101 28.22 -27.99 2.01
N ILE A 102 29.41 -27.45 2.19
CA ILE A 102 30.68 -28.20 2.25
C ILE A 102 31.54 -27.63 3.36
N TRP A 103 32.25 -28.49 4.10
CA TRP A 103 33.20 -28.03 5.09
C TRP A 103 34.37 -27.27 4.46
N LEU A 104 34.85 -26.23 5.13
CA LEU A 104 35.98 -25.42 4.68
C LEU A 104 37.23 -26.26 4.42
N GLU A 105 37.50 -27.27 5.26
CA GLU A 105 38.63 -28.18 5.09
C GLU A 105 38.55 -28.96 3.77
N ASP A 106 37.39 -29.49 3.44
CA ASP A 106 37.14 -30.22 2.20
C ASP A 106 37.17 -29.29 0.98
N ALA A 107 36.63 -28.09 1.12
CA ALA A 107 36.64 -27.07 0.06
C ALA A 107 38.06 -26.60 -0.26
N LEU A 108 38.93 -26.41 0.77
CA LEU A 108 40.34 -26.03 0.58
C LEU A 108 41.17 -27.10 -0.12
N LEU A 109 40.82 -28.38 0.00
CA LEU A 109 41.46 -29.46 -0.78
C LEU A 109 41.20 -29.33 -2.27
N LYS A 110 40.04 -28.77 -2.63
CA LYS A 110 39.62 -28.56 -4.01
C LYS A 110 40.08 -27.22 -4.58
N ASN A 111 39.99 -26.17 -3.77
CA ASN A 111 40.45 -24.82 -4.14
C ASN A 111 41.00 -24.07 -2.90
N SER A 112 42.31 -23.86 -2.87
CA SER A 112 43.08 -23.28 -1.76
C SER A 112 42.78 -21.78 -1.47
N LYS A 113 41.88 -21.14 -2.25
CA LYS A 113 41.55 -19.71 -2.11
C LYS A 113 40.17 -19.48 -1.50
N LEU A 114 39.46 -20.55 -1.11
CA LEU A 114 38.13 -20.44 -0.54
C LEU A 114 38.19 -20.03 0.94
N GLU A 115 37.24 -19.23 1.33
CA GLU A 115 37.06 -18.74 2.70
C GLU A 115 35.66 -19.14 3.21
N ASP A 116 35.42 -19.03 4.52
CA ASP A 116 34.10 -19.27 5.12
C ASP A 116 33.05 -18.33 4.49
N GLY A 117 31.89 -18.89 4.15
CA GLY A 117 30.81 -18.16 3.47
C GLY A 117 31.04 -17.96 1.97
N ALA A 118 32.17 -18.41 1.42
CA ALA A 118 32.37 -18.44 -0.03
C ALA A 118 31.56 -19.57 -0.68
N PHE A 119 31.43 -19.52 -2.01
CA PHE A 119 30.76 -20.58 -2.76
C PHE A 119 31.81 -21.40 -3.53
N TYR A 120 31.74 -22.72 -3.33
CA TYR A 120 32.50 -23.66 -4.14
C TYR A 120 31.61 -24.13 -5.31
N GLU A 121 32.17 -24.12 -6.54
CA GLU A 121 31.42 -24.41 -7.74
C GLU A 121 32.09 -25.56 -8.53
N GLU A 122 31.29 -26.50 -8.98
CA GLU A 122 31.69 -27.54 -9.93
C GLU A 122 30.87 -27.42 -11.22
N PRO A 123 31.53 -27.47 -12.41
CA PRO A 123 30.79 -27.40 -13.66
C PRO A 123 29.90 -28.64 -13.83
N LEU A 124 28.69 -28.39 -14.32
CA LEU A 124 27.71 -29.41 -14.68
C LEU A 124 27.44 -29.37 -16.18
N GLU A 125 27.02 -30.49 -16.72
CA GLU A 125 26.43 -30.48 -18.06
C GLU A 125 25.15 -29.66 -18.04
N PRO A 126 25.08 -28.56 -18.84
CA PRO A 126 23.92 -27.70 -18.86
C PRO A 126 22.68 -28.48 -19.30
N ALA A 127 21.52 -28.15 -18.70
CA ALA A 127 20.25 -28.69 -19.17
C ALA A 127 19.96 -28.14 -20.57
N GLU A 128 19.52 -28.99 -21.51
CA GLU A 128 19.02 -28.47 -22.78
C GLU A 128 17.88 -27.49 -22.54
N PHE A 129 17.88 -26.37 -23.27
CA PHE A 129 16.79 -25.37 -23.24
C PHE A 129 15.56 -25.97 -23.91
N GLY A 130 14.98 -26.97 -23.24
CA GLY A 130 13.78 -27.66 -23.68
C GLY A 130 12.48 -26.98 -23.26
N ARG A 131 11.35 -27.56 -23.69
CA ARG A 131 10.00 -27.02 -23.40
C ARG A 131 9.76 -26.72 -21.91
N ILE A 132 10.30 -27.52 -20.99
CA ILE A 132 10.11 -27.36 -19.54
C ILE A 132 10.89 -26.16 -19.05
N ALA A 133 12.13 -25.97 -19.45
CA ALA A 133 12.94 -24.81 -19.12
C ALA A 133 12.34 -23.52 -19.70
N ALA A 134 11.83 -23.56 -20.93
CA ALA A 134 11.15 -22.44 -21.55
C ALA A 134 9.86 -22.04 -20.77
N GLN A 135 9.09 -23.00 -20.27
CA GLN A 135 7.89 -22.72 -19.46
C GLN A 135 8.27 -22.12 -18.09
N ILE A 136 9.29 -22.68 -17.43
CA ILE A 136 9.78 -22.15 -16.15
C ILE A 136 10.34 -20.75 -16.35
N ALA A 137 11.17 -20.55 -17.39
CA ALA A 137 11.69 -19.24 -17.76
C ALA A 137 10.59 -18.21 -17.97
N LYS A 138 9.57 -18.55 -18.76
CA LYS A 138 8.39 -17.68 -18.96
C LYS A 138 7.72 -17.31 -17.63
N GLN A 139 7.57 -18.26 -16.73
CA GLN A 139 6.93 -18.02 -15.43
C GLN A 139 7.79 -17.12 -14.52
N VAL A 140 9.11 -17.34 -14.49
CA VAL A 140 10.06 -16.52 -13.73
C VAL A 140 10.14 -15.10 -14.31
N ILE A 141 10.17 -14.96 -15.65
CA ILE A 141 10.14 -13.66 -16.31
C ILE A 141 8.87 -12.89 -15.93
N ILE A 142 7.69 -13.53 -16.03
CA ILE A 142 6.43 -12.91 -15.66
C ILE A 142 6.47 -12.45 -14.19
N GLN A 143 7.05 -13.26 -13.30
CA GLN A 143 7.17 -12.89 -11.89
C GLN A 143 8.12 -11.70 -11.69
N LYS A 144 9.30 -11.71 -12.32
CA LYS A 144 10.26 -10.59 -12.23
C LYS A 144 9.71 -9.29 -12.82
N VAL A 145 8.98 -9.37 -13.94
CA VAL A 145 8.30 -8.22 -14.52
C VAL A 145 7.27 -7.66 -13.53
N ARG A 146 6.46 -8.53 -12.92
CA ARG A 146 5.49 -8.09 -11.89
C ARG A 146 6.17 -7.45 -10.69
N ASP A 147 7.29 -8.01 -10.23
CA ASP A 147 8.03 -7.45 -9.11
C ASP A 147 8.59 -6.06 -9.45
N ALA A 148 9.14 -5.89 -10.67
CA ALA A 148 9.59 -4.58 -11.16
C ALA A 148 8.45 -3.57 -11.30
N GLU A 149 7.30 -3.97 -11.88
CA GLU A 149 6.09 -3.13 -11.96
C GLU A 149 5.62 -2.71 -10.57
N ARG A 150 5.68 -3.61 -9.58
CA ARG A 150 5.29 -3.30 -8.19
C ARG A 150 6.18 -2.25 -7.55
N VAL A 151 7.50 -2.34 -7.75
CA VAL A 151 8.45 -1.33 -7.27
C VAL A 151 8.15 0.02 -7.92
N GLN A 152 7.91 0.05 -9.23
CA GLN A 152 7.55 1.29 -9.95
C GLN A 152 6.25 1.90 -9.41
N VAL A 153 5.22 1.10 -9.18
CA VAL A 153 3.94 1.57 -8.60
C VAL A 153 4.17 2.14 -7.20
N PHE A 154 4.91 1.43 -6.34
CA PHE A 154 5.22 1.91 -5.00
C PHE A 154 5.94 3.27 -5.03
N GLU A 155 7.01 3.40 -5.84
CA GLU A 155 7.77 4.64 -5.98
C GLU A 155 6.91 5.80 -6.52
N ALA A 156 6.03 5.53 -7.47
CA ALA A 156 5.15 6.53 -8.08
C ALA A 156 4.06 7.04 -7.09
N TYR A 157 3.62 6.20 -6.15
CA TYR A 157 2.49 6.54 -5.27
C TYR A 157 2.88 6.81 -3.81
N LYS A 158 4.07 6.41 -3.33
CA LYS A 158 4.49 6.62 -1.93
C LYS A 158 4.43 8.08 -1.45
N GLY A 159 4.72 9.03 -2.35
CA GLY A 159 4.64 10.47 -2.07
C GLY A 159 3.25 11.08 -2.25
N ARG A 160 2.27 10.28 -2.67
CA ARG A 160 0.91 10.73 -2.97
C ARG A 160 -0.12 10.27 -1.94
N VAL A 161 0.34 9.68 -0.84
CA VAL A 161 -0.53 9.38 0.32
C VAL A 161 -1.17 10.68 0.78
N GLY A 162 -2.48 10.68 0.94
CA GLY A 162 -3.22 11.88 1.27
C GLY A 162 -3.92 12.56 0.10
N GLU A 163 -3.64 12.16 -1.13
CA GLU A 163 -4.27 12.72 -2.32
C GLU A 163 -5.56 11.98 -2.73
N LEU A 164 -6.37 12.68 -3.53
CA LEU A 164 -7.47 12.04 -4.25
C LEU A 164 -6.92 11.23 -5.44
N VAL A 165 -7.39 10.00 -5.55
CA VAL A 165 -7.16 9.15 -6.72
C VAL A 165 -8.48 8.78 -7.36
N MET A 166 -8.49 8.64 -8.68
CA MET A 166 -9.65 8.20 -9.44
C MET A 166 -9.28 6.95 -10.22
N GLY A 167 -10.11 5.92 -10.11
CA GLY A 167 -9.93 4.67 -10.83
C GLY A 167 -11.22 4.14 -11.42
N VAL A 168 -11.08 3.18 -12.32
CA VAL A 168 -12.19 2.41 -12.87
C VAL A 168 -12.30 1.10 -12.09
N VAL A 169 -13.51 0.76 -11.67
CA VAL A 169 -13.76 -0.50 -10.96
C VAL A 169 -13.51 -1.67 -11.91
N LYS A 170 -12.51 -2.46 -11.62
CA LYS A 170 -12.11 -3.64 -12.39
C LYS A 170 -12.89 -4.89 -11.98
N ARG A 171 -13.00 -5.11 -10.67
CA ARG A 171 -13.74 -6.25 -10.10
C ARG A 171 -14.17 -5.96 -8.67
N LEU A 172 -15.19 -6.73 -8.25
CA LEU A 172 -15.61 -6.82 -6.86
C LEU A 172 -15.34 -8.23 -6.35
N GLU A 173 -14.69 -8.36 -5.21
CA GLU A 173 -14.35 -9.65 -4.64
C GLU A 173 -14.50 -9.63 -3.12
N ARG A 174 -15.33 -10.51 -2.56
CA ARG A 174 -15.60 -10.64 -1.11
C ARG A 174 -15.98 -9.32 -0.42
N GLY A 175 -16.65 -8.43 -1.16
CA GLY A 175 -17.07 -7.11 -0.65
C GLY A 175 -16.01 -6.01 -0.79
N ASN A 176 -14.82 -6.33 -1.28
CA ASN A 176 -13.79 -5.35 -1.63
C ASN A 176 -13.94 -4.93 -3.08
N VAL A 177 -13.56 -3.70 -3.38
CA VAL A 177 -13.54 -3.13 -4.74
C VAL A 177 -12.09 -2.95 -5.17
N TYR A 178 -11.77 -3.45 -6.36
CA TYR A 178 -10.45 -3.26 -6.97
C TYR A 178 -10.56 -2.23 -8.08
N LEU A 179 -9.74 -1.20 -7.98
CA LEU A 179 -9.68 -0.08 -8.92
C LEU A 179 -8.46 -0.18 -9.82
N ASP A 180 -8.65 0.07 -11.08
CA ASP A 180 -7.58 0.33 -12.05
C ASP A 180 -7.31 1.84 -12.07
N LEU A 181 -6.12 2.24 -11.63
CA LEU A 181 -5.67 3.64 -11.63
C LEU A 181 -4.90 4.02 -12.92
N GLY A 182 -4.77 3.06 -13.83
CA GLY A 182 -3.99 3.18 -15.06
C GLY A 182 -2.59 2.57 -14.96
N GLY A 183 -2.02 2.18 -16.12
CA GLY A 183 -0.76 1.45 -16.16
C GLY A 183 -0.87 0.10 -15.45
N SER A 184 0.09 -0.19 -14.55
CA SER A 184 0.09 -1.40 -13.72
C SER A 184 -0.46 -1.14 -12.30
N ALA A 185 -0.98 0.07 -12.02
CA ALA A 185 -1.42 0.46 -10.68
C ALA A 185 -2.84 -0.06 -10.38
N GLU A 186 -2.95 -1.00 -9.46
CA GLU A 186 -4.21 -1.50 -8.92
C GLU A 186 -4.35 -1.07 -7.46
N ALA A 187 -5.50 -0.46 -7.11
CA ALA A 187 -5.83 -0.09 -5.75
C ALA A 187 -6.98 -0.94 -5.22
N ILE A 188 -7.05 -1.06 -3.90
CA ILE A 188 -8.15 -1.73 -3.21
C ILE A 188 -8.90 -0.74 -2.32
N ILE A 189 -10.23 -0.83 -2.35
CA ILE A 189 -11.10 -0.29 -1.32
C ILE A 189 -11.67 -1.48 -0.57
N THR A 190 -11.29 -1.64 0.68
CA THR A 190 -11.82 -2.71 1.52
C THR A 190 -13.29 -2.44 1.85
N ARG A 191 -14.03 -3.49 2.20
CA ARG A 191 -15.45 -3.37 2.56
C ARG A 191 -15.70 -2.33 3.66
N GLU A 192 -14.77 -2.18 4.59
CA GLU A 192 -14.84 -1.23 5.71
C GLU A 192 -14.63 0.21 5.24
N ASN A 193 -13.90 0.39 4.14
CA ASN A 193 -13.60 1.67 3.53
C ASN A 193 -14.55 2.06 2.39
N LEU A 194 -15.58 1.27 2.15
CA LEU A 194 -16.69 1.61 1.24
C LEU A 194 -17.79 2.35 2.01
N ILE A 195 -18.42 3.31 1.35
CA ILE A 195 -19.59 3.99 1.91
C ILE A 195 -20.73 2.95 2.04
N PRO A 196 -21.36 2.83 3.23
CA PRO A 196 -22.43 1.89 3.45
C PRO A 196 -23.57 2.08 2.43
N ARG A 197 -24.01 0.97 1.82
CA ARG A 197 -25.07 0.93 0.79
C ARG A 197 -24.75 1.61 -0.53
N GLU A 198 -23.51 2.03 -0.76
CA GLU A 198 -23.07 2.51 -2.06
C GLU A 198 -23.13 1.37 -3.08
N LEU A 199 -23.84 1.61 -4.19
CA LEU A 199 -23.93 0.63 -5.28
C LEU A 199 -22.78 0.84 -6.24
N VAL A 200 -21.81 -0.07 -6.19
CA VAL A 200 -20.62 -0.06 -7.04
C VAL A 200 -20.68 -1.21 -8.03
N ARG A 201 -20.39 -0.94 -9.30
CA ARG A 201 -20.37 -1.93 -10.37
C ARG A 201 -19.04 -1.91 -11.11
N ALA A 202 -18.67 -3.05 -11.71
CA ALA A 202 -17.53 -3.08 -12.60
C ALA A 202 -17.72 -2.09 -13.77
N GLY A 203 -16.70 -1.31 -14.07
CA GLY A 203 -16.72 -0.24 -15.06
C GLY A 203 -17.06 1.15 -14.51
N ASP A 204 -17.55 1.27 -13.29
CA ASP A 204 -17.81 2.57 -12.67
C ASP A 204 -16.49 3.31 -12.42
N ARG A 205 -16.53 4.65 -12.54
CA ARG A 205 -15.42 5.50 -12.13
C ARG A 205 -15.65 5.96 -10.69
N ILE A 206 -14.70 5.65 -9.83
CA ILE A 206 -14.78 5.98 -8.41
C ILE A 206 -13.55 6.79 -8.02
N ARG A 207 -13.82 7.85 -7.28
CA ARG A 207 -12.80 8.67 -6.62
C ARG A 207 -12.68 8.24 -5.16
N GLY A 208 -11.47 8.26 -4.62
CA GLY A 208 -11.23 7.95 -3.22
C GLY A 208 -9.97 8.63 -2.69
N TYR A 209 -9.79 8.56 -1.41
CA TYR A 209 -8.62 9.07 -0.70
C TYR A 209 -7.57 7.98 -0.61
N LEU A 210 -6.36 8.24 -1.11
CA LEU A 210 -5.24 7.31 -0.99
C LEU A 210 -4.74 7.33 0.46
N ALA A 211 -5.23 6.38 1.23
CA ALA A 211 -4.96 6.32 2.67
C ALA A 211 -3.58 5.74 2.99
N GLU A 212 -3.15 4.73 2.22
CA GLU A 212 -1.91 4.01 2.50
C GLU A 212 -1.31 3.40 1.23
N VAL A 213 0.03 3.34 1.19
CA VAL A 213 0.80 2.66 0.15
C VAL A 213 1.76 1.68 0.82
N LYS A 214 1.64 0.38 0.49
CA LYS A 214 2.44 -0.69 1.10
C LYS A 214 3.43 -1.30 0.12
N SER A 215 4.64 -1.58 0.60
CA SER A 215 5.66 -2.32 -0.16
C SER A 215 5.60 -3.80 0.18
N GLU A 216 4.49 -4.46 -0.13
CA GLU A 216 4.33 -5.89 0.11
C GLU A 216 4.65 -6.71 -1.16
N LYS A 217 5.20 -7.91 -0.99
CA LYS A 217 5.55 -8.80 -2.12
C LYS A 217 4.31 -9.39 -2.81
N ARG A 218 3.16 -9.46 -2.14
CA ARG A 218 1.90 -10.02 -2.66
C ARG A 218 0.71 -9.16 -2.26
N GLY A 219 -0.34 -9.18 -3.08
CA GLY A 219 -1.56 -8.43 -2.81
C GLY A 219 -1.53 -6.98 -3.34
N PRO A 220 -2.58 -6.19 -3.11
CA PRO A 220 -2.64 -4.79 -3.52
C PRO A 220 -1.68 -3.95 -2.68
N GLN A 221 -1.11 -2.92 -3.32
CA GLN A 221 -0.17 -1.98 -2.68
C GLN A 221 -0.84 -0.65 -2.30
N LEU A 222 -1.89 -0.26 -3.01
CA LEU A 222 -2.56 1.02 -2.86
C LEU A 222 -3.89 0.81 -2.15
N PHE A 223 -4.03 1.41 -0.98
CA PHE A 223 -5.25 1.32 -0.17
C PHE A 223 -6.00 2.65 -0.24
N VAL A 224 -7.21 2.57 -0.73
CA VAL A 224 -8.08 3.73 -0.95
C VAL A 224 -9.26 3.66 -0.01
N SER A 225 -9.63 4.80 0.57
CA SER A 225 -10.78 4.93 1.46
C SER A 225 -11.82 5.89 0.87
N ARG A 226 -13.10 5.49 1.02
CA ARG A 226 -14.25 6.36 0.75
C ARG A 226 -14.95 6.81 2.04
N THR A 227 -14.53 6.25 3.17
CA THR A 227 -15.08 6.58 4.51
C THR A 227 -14.24 7.56 5.29
N ASP A 228 -12.96 7.75 4.91
CA ASP A 228 -12.05 8.66 5.60
C ASP A 228 -12.57 10.10 5.57
N LYS A 229 -12.43 10.82 6.69
CA LYS A 229 -12.79 12.24 6.81
C LYS A 229 -11.97 13.12 5.87
N ASN A 230 -10.73 12.74 5.58
CA ASN A 230 -9.86 13.50 4.70
C ASN A 230 -10.36 13.45 3.24
N LEU A 231 -11.09 12.40 2.82
CA LEU A 231 -11.76 12.41 1.52
C LEU A 231 -12.65 13.64 1.37
N LEU A 232 -13.46 13.97 2.40
CA LEU A 232 -14.32 15.14 2.40
C LEU A 232 -13.51 16.43 2.28
N MET A 233 -12.41 16.54 3.04
CA MET A 233 -11.56 17.73 3.02
C MET A 233 -10.91 17.94 1.65
N GLU A 234 -10.38 16.89 1.04
CA GLU A 234 -9.78 16.96 -0.29
C GLU A 234 -10.81 17.28 -1.39
N LEU A 235 -12.04 16.78 -1.28
CA LEU A 235 -13.11 17.14 -2.19
C LEU A 235 -13.48 18.64 -2.09
N PHE A 236 -13.52 19.20 -0.87
CA PHE A 236 -13.74 20.64 -0.72
C PHE A 236 -12.57 21.47 -1.27
N LYS A 237 -11.33 21.03 -1.14
CA LYS A 237 -10.18 21.69 -1.79
C LYS A 237 -10.31 21.70 -3.31
N LEU A 238 -10.89 20.65 -3.89
CA LEU A 238 -11.10 20.55 -5.32
C LEU A 238 -12.24 21.47 -5.81
N GLU A 239 -13.36 21.54 -5.04
CA GLU A 239 -14.58 22.25 -5.46
C GLU A 239 -14.57 23.73 -5.09
N VAL A 240 -13.75 24.17 -4.11
CA VAL A 240 -13.74 25.51 -3.56
C VAL A 240 -12.39 26.17 -3.82
N PRO A 241 -12.26 27.01 -4.87
CA PRO A 241 -10.99 27.66 -5.21
C PRO A 241 -10.38 28.47 -4.06
N GLU A 242 -11.20 29.12 -3.26
CA GLU A 242 -10.77 29.92 -2.11
C GLU A 242 -10.02 29.12 -1.05
N ILE A 243 -10.26 27.77 -0.98
CA ILE A 243 -9.50 26.85 -0.13
C ILE A 243 -8.15 26.55 -0.78
N SER A 244 -8.14 26.24 -2.08
CA SER A 244 -6.90 25.95 -2.83
C SER A 244 -5.95 27.15 -2.86
N GLU A 245 -6.48 28.37 -2.90
CA GLU A 245 -5.75 29.63 -2.85
C GLU A 245 -5.27 29.98 -1.42
N GLY A 246 -5.69 29.21 -0.42
CA GLY A 246 -5.29 29.41 0.97
C GLY A 246 -5.97 30.60 1.66
N VAL A 247 -7.08 31.11 1.12
CA VAL A 247 -7.90 32.18 1.73
C VAL A 247 -8.83 31.60 2.80
N ILE A 248 -9.33 30.38 2.59
CA ILE A 248 -10.15 29.63 3.51
C ILE A 248 -9.37 28.40 4.00
N ASP A 249 -9.28 28.23 5.32
CA ASP A 249 -8.71 27.06 5.97
C ASP A 249 -9.78 26.03 6.27
N LEU A 250 -9.48 24.76 6.01
CA LEU A 250 -10.23 23.60 6.52
C LEU A 250 -9.56 23.12 7.80
N LEU A 251 -10.25 23.20 8.94
CA LEU A 251 -9.67 22.94 10.26
C LEU A 251 -10.03 21.56 10.81
N GLY A 252 -11.03 20.90 10.24
CA GLY A 252 -11.41 19.56 10.63
C GLY A 252 -12.65 19.07 9.91
N ALA A 253 -12.88 17.76 9.98
CA ALA A 253 -14.08 17.13 9.49
C ALA A 253 -14.48 15.95 10.39
N ALA A 254 -15.78 15.70 10.51
CA ALA A 254 -16.36 14.53 11.14
C ALA A 254 -17.38 13.92 10.18
N ARG A 255 -17.38 12.59 10.05
CA ARG A 255 -18.24 11.89 9.09
C ARG A 255 -18.94 10.69 9.72
N ASP A 256 -20.17 10.52 9.33
CA ASP A 256 -20.93 9.28 9.41
C ASP A 256 -21.19 8.85 7.95
N PRO A 257 -20.30 7.99 7.38
CA PRO A 257 -20.26 7.75 5.95
C PRO A 257 -21.60 7.28 5.38
N GLY A 258 -22.04 7.90 4.28
CA GLY A 258 -23.32 7.64 3.63
C GLY A 258 -24.54 8.31 4.29
N MET A 259 -24.33 9.05 5.37
CA MET A 259 -25.43 9.67 6.12
C MET A 259 -25.24 11.18 6.27
N ARG A 260 -24.25 11.60 7.05
CA ARG A 260 -24.02 13.01 7.36
C ARG A 260 -22.56 13.28 7.68
N ALA A 261 -22.13 14.50 7.39
CA ALA A 261 -20.79 14.98 7.72
C ALA A 261 -20.86 16.44 8.21
N LYS A 262 -19.85 16.83 8.95
CA LYS A 262 -19.60 18.21 9.36
C LYS A 262 -18.17 18.58 9.00
N ILE A 263 -17.96 19.82 8.49
CA ILE A 263 -16.65 20.35 8.16
C ILE A 263 -16.47 21.73 8.76
N ALA A 264 -15.32 21.95 9.41
CA ALA A 264 -15.00 23.23 10.04
C ALA A 264 -14.16 24.09 9.11
N VAL A 265 -14.62 25.32 8.89
CA VAL A 265 -14.00 26.28 7.98
C VAL A 265 -13.71 27.61 8.66
N ARG A 266 -12.62 28.26 8.27
CA ARG A 266 -12.25 29.60 8.72
C ARG A 266 -11.73 30.41 7.57
N SER A 267 -12.15 31.71 7.47
CA SER A 267 -11.54 32.62 6.54
C SER A 267 -10.39 33.42 7.18
N LYS A 268 -9.31 33.61 6.42
CA LYS A 268 -8.22 34.53 6.78
C LYS A 268 -8.58 35.98 6.44
N ASP A 269 -9.46 36.19 5.47
CA ASP A 269 -9.97 37.50 5.10
C ASP A 269 -11.38 37.71 5.68
N LYS A 270 -11.53 38.65 6.61
CA LYS A 270 -12.81 38.97 7.27
C LYS A 270 -13.93 39.41 6.30
N ARG A 271 -13.59 39.76 5.06
CA ARG A 271 -14.56 40.17 4.03
C ARG A 271 -15.19 38.98 3.31
N ILE A 272 -14.61 37.77 3.48
CA ILE A 272 -15.09 36.58 2.80
C ILE A 272 -15.83 35.72 3.82
N ASP A 273 -17.08 35.40 3.50
CA ASP A 273 -17.86 34.41 4.23
C ASP A 273 -17.40 32.98 3.86
N PRO A 274 -16.71 32.26 4.75
CA PRO A 274 -16.19 30.93 4.41
C PRO A 274 -17.30 29.90 4.27
N VAL A 275 -18.42 30.04 4.98
CA VAL A 275 -19.56 29.13 4.89
C VAL A 275 -20.24 29.31 3.53
N GLY A 276 -20.55 30.54 3.16
CA GLY A 276 -21.16 30.86 1.87
C GLY A 276 -20.30 30.44 0.68
N ALA A 277 -18.97 30.62 0.78
CA ALA A 277 -18.04 30.19 -0.27
C ALA A 277 -18.04 28.67 -0.47
N CYS A 278 -18.05 27.89 0.62
CA CYS A 278 -18.12 26.42 0.57
C CYS A 278 -19.49 25.89 0.13
N VAL A 279 -20.59 26.58 0.50
CA VAL A 279 -21.93 26.23 0.01
C VAL A 279 -22.04 26.48 -1.49
N GLY A 280 -21.51 27.60 -1.95
CA GLY A 280 -21.58 28.02 -3.35
C GLY A 280 -22.97 28.52 -3.75
N MET A 281 -23.10 29.03 -4.97
CA MET A 281 -24.38 29.55 -5.46
C MET A 281 -25.47 28.48 -5.44
N ARG A 282 -26.55 28.73 -4.69
CA ARG A 282 -27.68 27.80 -4.52
C ARG A 282 -27.27 26.40 -4.04
N GLY A 283 -26.15 26.31 -3.31
CA GLY A 283 -25.65 25.05 -2.79
C GLY A 283 -24.88 24.19 -3.81
N SER A 284 -24.48 24.75 -4.95
CA SER A 284 -23.86 23.96 -6.02
C SER A 284 -22.60 23.22 -5.62
N ARG A 285 -21.70 23.87 -4.85
CA ARG A 285 -20.42 23.28 -4.44
C ARG A 285 -20.63 22.17 -3.41
N VAL A 286 -21.38 22.47 -2.34
CA VAL A 286 -21.67 21.45 -1.32
C VAL A 286 -22.45 20.27 -1.89
N GLN A 287 -23.35 20.50 -2.87
CA GLN A 287 -24.08 19.44 -3.53
C GLN A 287 -23.17 18.57 -4.42
N ALA A 288 -22.19 19.17 -5.11
CA ALA A 288 -21.21 18.42 -5.89
C ALA A 288 -20.40 17.47 -4.99
N VAL A 289 -19.91 17.97 -3.85
CA VAL A 289 -19.22 17.14 -2.84
C VAL A 289 -20.15 16.05 -2.29
N SER A 290 -21.37 16.41 -1.89
CA SER A 290 -22.38 15.47 -1.37
C SER A 290 -22.63 14.32 -2.36
N ASN A 291 -22.82 14.63 -3.64
CA ASN A 291 -23.07 13.64 -4.69
C ASN A 291 -21.87 12.68 -4.84
N GLU A 292 -20.63 13.17 -4.74
CA GLU A 292 -19.42 12.34 -4.85
C GLU A 292 -19.31 11.34 -3.69
N ILE A 293 -19.81 11.67 -2.51
CA ILE A 293 -19.74 10.82 -1.30
C ILE A 293 -21.05 10.08 -1.00
N GLY A 294 -21.80 9.74 -2.04
CA GLY A 294 -23.00 8.91 -1.91
C GLY A 294 -24.22 9.63 -1.33
N GLY A 295 -24.30 10.95 -1.46
CA GLY A 295 -25.42 11.77 -1.01
C GLY A 295 -25.39 12.12 0.49
N GLU A 296 -24.25 12.04 1.15
CA GLU A 296 -24.09 12.50 2.53
C GLU A 296 -24.51 13.97 2.67
N ARG A 297 -25.32 14.27 3.66
CA ARG A 297 -25.62 15.65 4.01
C ARG A 297 -24.41 16.29 4.68
N VAL A 298 -23.86 17.36 4.10
CA VAL A 298 -22.70 18.05 4.62
C VAL A 298 -23.11 19.37 5.27
N ASP A 299 -22.83 19.51 6.57
CA ASP A 299 -22.97 20.75 7.31
C ASP A 299 -21.63 21.48 7.34
N ILE A 300 -21.63 22.75 6.89
CA ILE A 300 -20.43 23.59 6.90
C ILE A 300 -20.48 24.46 8.15
N ILE A 301 -19.48 24.33 9.02
CA ILE A 301 -19.43 24.90 10.35
C ILE A 301 -18.36 25.99 10.40
N LEU A 302 -18.75 27.18 10.84
CA LEU A 302 -17.80 28.25 11.12
C LEU A 302 -16.95 27.87 12.33
N TRP A 303 -15.64 27.76 12.13
CA TRP A 303 -14.71 27.55 13.24
C TRP A 303 -14.53 28.84 14.05
N ASP A 304 -14.36 28.67 15.35
CA ASP A 304 -14.10 29.77 16.27
C ASP A 304 -12.96 29.42 17.25
N GLU A 305 -12.16 30.42 17.64
CA GLU A 305 -11.08 30.24 18.61
C GLU A 305 -11.62 29.94 20.01
N ASN A 306 -12.82 30.45 20.32
CA ASN A 306 -13.54 30.14 21.55
C ASN A 306 -14.16 28.73 21.41
N PRO A 307 -13.73 27.74 22.21
CA PRO A 307 -14.24 26.38 22.10
C PRO A 307 -15.76 26.28 22.31
N ALA A 308 -16.31 27.05 23.23
CA ALA A 308 -17.76 27.06 23.47
C ALA A 308 -18.53 27.60 22.25
N GLN A 309 -18.03 28.68 21.63
CA GLN A 309 -18.63 29.20 20.40
C GLN A 309 -18.51 28.21 19.25
N PHE A 310 -17.37 27.53 19.12
CA PHE A 310 -17.18 26.50 18.10
C PHE A 310 -18.14 25.31 18.30
N VAL A 311 -18.34 24.86 19.54
CA VAL A 311 -19.33 23.83 19.85
C VAL A 311 -20.75 24.31 19.53
N MET A 312 -21.11 25.57 19.88
CA MET A 312 -22.40 26.13 19.50
C MET A 312 -22.63 26.08 17.99
N ASN A 313 -21.64 26.51 17.23
CA ASN A 313 -21.69 26.44 15.76
C ASN A 313 -21.81 24.99 15.26
N ALA A 314 -21.07 24.07 15.86
CA ALA A 314 -21.05 22.65 15.48
C ALA A 314 -22.36 21.92 15.79
N MET A 315 -23.14 22.40 16.75
CA MET A 315 -24.47 21.85 17.07
C MET A 315 -25.54 22.19 16.04
N ALA A 316 -25.26 23.09 15.10
CA ALA A 316 -26.19 23.38 14.01
C ALA A 316 -26.76 22.09 13.39
N PRO A 317 -28.05 22.04 13.01
CA PRO A 317 -28.99 23.15 12.94
C PRO A 317 -29.77 23.48 14.26
N ALA A 318 -29.43 22.82 15.38
CA ALA A 318 -30.06 23.14 16.66
C ALA A 318 -29.53 24.46 17.24
N GLU A 319 -30.40 25.23 17.82
CA GLU A 319 -30.05 26.47 18.50
C GLU A 319 -29.69 26.18 19.98
N VAL A 320 -28.47 26.52 20.35
CA VAL A 320 -27.94 26.33 21.70
C VAL A 320 -28.22 27.58 22.52
N VAL A 321 -28.78 27.40 23.73
CA VAL A 321 -29.10 28.47 24.65
C VAL A 321 -27.89 28.84 25.50
N SER A 322 -27.22 27.85 26.06
CA SER A 322 -26.02 28.03 26.89
C SER A 322 -25.14 26.79 26.90
N ILE A 323 -23.88 27.00 27.23
CA ILE A 323 -22.89 25.94 27.40
C ILE A 323 -22.20 26.11 28.75
N LEU A 324 -22.10 25.02 29.50
CA LEU A 324 -21.24 24.93 30.67
C LEU A 324 -20.00 24.15 30.27
N VAL A 325 -18.82 24.74 30.44
CA VAL A 325 -17.54 24.17 30.05
C VAL A 325 -16.83 23.61 31.26
N ASP A 326 -16.43 22.35 31.20
CA ASP A 326 -15.52 21.73 32.15
C ASP A 326 -14.21 21.40 31.43
N GLU A 327 -13.20 22.23 31.65
CA GLU A 327 -11.88 22.08 30.99
C GLU A 327 -11.10 20.88 31.55
N ASP A 328 -11.31 20.53 32.83
CA ASP A 328 -10.57 19.44 33.48
C ASP A 328 -10.95 18.06 32.89
N SER A 329 -12.22 17.88 32.60
CA SER A 329 -12.75 16.64 32.00
C SER A 329 -12.87 16.71 30.47
N GLN A 330 -12.60 17.84 29.85
CA GLN A 330 -12.84 18.10 28.42
C GLN A 330 -14.29 17.82 27.97
N THR A 331 -15.26 18.16 28.84
CA THR A 331 -16.69 18.00 28.59
C THR A 331 -17.40 19.33 28.49
N MET A 332 -18.47 19.37 27.72
CA MET A 332 -19.35 20.52 27.64
C MET A 332 -20.81 20.07 27.76
N ASP A 333 -21.54 20.65 28.76
CA ASP A 333 -22.98 20.51 28.87
C ASP A 333 -23.66 21.55 28.00
N VAL A 334 -24.43 21.08 27.02
CA VAL A 334 -25.09 21.94 26.03
C VAL A 334 -26.59 22.04 26.36
N ALA A 335 -27.05 23.21 26.73
CA ALA A 335 -28.49 23.46 26.99
C ALA A 335 -29.16 23.96 25.72
N VAL A 336 -30.27 23.34 25.38
CA VAL A 336 -31.16 23.70 24.26
C VAL A 336 -32.61 23.79 24.77
N VAL A 337 -33.45 24.51 24.05
CA VAL A 337 -34.88 24.49 24.35
C VAL A 337 -35.48 23.13 24.02
N GLU A 338 -36.58 22.78 24.71
CA GLU A 338 -37.16 21.42 24.65
C GLU A 338 -37.56 20.99 23.24
N ASP A 339 -38.07 21.90 22.43
CA ASP A 339 -38.45 21.65 21.04
C ASP A 339 -37.23 21.42 20.10
N GLN A 340 -36.04 21.88 20.48
CA GLN A 340 -34.79 21.69 19.77
C GLN A 340 -34.00 20.42 20.19
N LEU A 341 -34.41 19.80 21.31
CA LEU A 341 -33.64 18.67 21.89
C LEU A 341 -33.47 17.51 20.90
N SER A 342 -34.53 17.13 20.23
CA SER A 342 -34.44 16.06 19.18
C SER A 342 -33.50 16.40 18.04
N GLN A 343 -33.44 17.70 17.69
CA GLN A 343 -32.55 18.17 16.62
C GLN A 343 -31.10 18.26 17.08
N ALA A 344 -30.89 18.71 18.34
CA ALA A 344 -29.56 18.76 18.94
C ALA A 344 -28.91 17.36 19.05
N ILE A 345 -29.66 16.41 19.55
CA ILE A 345 -29.21 15.01 19.63
C ILE A 345 -29.05 14.41 18.20
N GLY A 346 -30.05 14.65 17.36
CA GLY A 346 -30.14 14.02 16.03
C GLY A 346 -30.53 12.56 16.09
N ARG A 347 -30.80 11.98 14.93
CA ARG A 347 -31.19 10.55 14.80
C ARG A 347 -30.07 9.65 15.34
N ASN A 348 -30.37 8.83 16.34
CA ASN A 348 -29.40 7.95 17.03
C ASN A 348 -28.15 8.70 17.56
N GLY A 349 -28.31 9.93 18.03
CA GLY A 349 -27.20 10.73 18.54
C GLY A 349 -26.23 11.25 17.48
N GLN A 350 -26.61 11.21 16.20
CA GLN A 350 -25.72 11.53 15.09
C GLN A 350 -25.20 12.97 15.16
N ASN A 351 -26.09 13.96 15.46
CA ASN A 351 -25.68 15.36 15.43
C ASN A 351 -24.68 15.67 16.55
N VAL A 352 -24.98 15.27 17.78
CA VAL A 352 -24.08 15.50 18.93
C VAL A 352 -22.76 14.71 18.77
N ARG A 353 -22.81 13.47 18.28
CA ARG A 353 -21.60 12.67 18.02
C ARG A 353 -20.68 13.31 16.98
N LEU A 354 -21.24 13.81 15.87
CA LEU A 354 -20.45 14.51 14.85
C LEU A 354 -19.91 15.85 15.36
N ALA A 355 -20.68 16.58 16.16
CA ALA A 355 -20.20 17.81 16.79
C ALA A 355 -19.04 17.52 17.77
N SER A 356 -19.19 16.49 18.59
CA SER A 356 -18.15 16.04 19.52
C SER A 356 -16.86 15.64 18.78
N GLN A 357 -16.98 14.82 17.72
CA GLN A 357 -15.84 14.42 16.90
C GLN A 357 -15.16 15.60 16.18
N LEU A 358 -15.94 16.59 15.73
CA LEU A 358 -15.41 17.75 15.03
C LEU A 358 -14.66 18.69 15.96
N THR A 359 -15.19 18.90 17.15
CA THR A 359 -14.67 19.89 18.11
C THR A 359 -13.62 19.31 19.06
N GLY A 360 -13.62 17.98 19.23
CA GLY A 360 -12.74 17.28 20.17
C GLY A 360 -13.21 17.33 21.62
N TRP A 361 -14.43 17.85 21.90
CA TRP A 361 -15.03 17.90 23.21
C TRP A 361 -16.08 16.80 23.37
N GLU A 362 -16.19 16.24 24.56
CA GLU A 362 -17.30 15.37 24.91
C GLU A 362 -18.53 16.24 25.23
N LEU A 363 -19.68 15.97 24.53
CA LEU A 363 -20.89 16.82 24.58
C LEU A 363 -22.05 16.03 25.18
#